data_e4bbbfbe8e530715d2066113d65673b3
#
_entry.id   e4bbbfbe8e530715d2066113d65673b3
#
_cell.length_a   1.000
_cell.length_b   1.000
_cell.length_c   1.000
_cell.angle_alpha   90.00
_cell.angle_beta   90.00
_cell.angle_gamma   90.00
#
_symmetry.space_group_name_H-M   'P 1'
#
loop_
_entity.id
_entity.type
_entity.pdbx_description
1 polymer ?
#
loop_
_entity_poly.entity_id
_entity_poly.type
_entity_poly.pdbx_seq_one_letter_code
_entity_poly.pdbx_strand_id
1 'polypeptide(L)'
;PYDVEWLADADVADAVMRYTFHPTQQFIKNSDGTVTIKMRADGFKEMSWYLFQWSGKIKPVAPVELVSTYNGILKDIILNSQSGK
;
A
#
# COMPACT_ATOMS: atom_id res chain seq x y z
N PRO A 1 4.95 -4.84 16.27
CA PRO A 1 5.02 -4.21 14.94
C PRO A 1 5.72 -5.09 13.92
N TYR A 2 5.36 -4.90 12.68
CA TYR A 2 5.89 -5.66 11.55
C TYR A 2 6.76 -4.77 10.67
N ASP A 3 7.72 -5.38 9.99
CA ASP A 3 8.43 -4.69 8.91
C ASP A 3 7.52 -4.66 7.69
N VAL A 4 7.03 -3.47 7.36
CA VAL A 4 6.06 -3.27 6.29
C VAL A 4 6.76 -2.62 5.11
N GLU A 5 6.40 -3.06 3.91
CA GLU A 5 6.95 -2.51 2.68
C GLU A 5 5.84 -2.30 1.67
N TRP A 6 5.78 -1.10 1.11
CA TRP A 6 4.89 -0.73 0.01
C TRP A 6 5.72 -0.32 -1.20
N LEU A 7 5.11 -0.39 -2.38
CA LEU A 7 5.73 0.10 -3.63
C LEU A 7 4.81 1.11 -4.27
N ALA A 8 5.34 2.30 -4.52
CA ALA A 8 4.62 3.38 -5.19
C ALA A 8 5.06 3.50 -6.64
N ASP A 9 4.08 3.62 -7.54
CA ASP A 9 4.34 3.82 -8.96
C ASP A 9 5.10 5.13 -9.20
N ALA A 10 5.83 5.19 -10.31
CA ALA A 10 6.65 6.35 -10.65
C ALA A 10 5.83 7.62 -10.79
N ASP A 11 4.60 7.52 -11.28
CA ASP A 11 3.76 8.71 -11.51
C ASP A 11 3.25 9.35 -10.22
N VAL A 12 3.32 8.67 -9.07
CA VAL A 12 2.96 9.23 -7.77
C VAL A 12 4.16 9.38 -6.84
N ALA A 13 5.36 9.07 -7.31
CA ALA A 13 6.55 9.03 -6.46
C ALA A 13 6.81 10.36 -5.74
N ASP A 14 6.72 11.47 -6.46
CA ASP A 14 6.97 12.79 -5.86
C ASP A 14 5.90 13.14 -4.82
N ALA A 15 4.64 12.83 -5.10
CA ALA A 15 3.56 13.06 -4.16
C ALA A 15 3.74 12.22 -2.90
N VAL A 16 4.08 10.94 -3.07
CA VAL A 16 4.27 10.01 -1.96
C VAL A 16 5.36 10.49 -1.00
N MET A 17 6.46 11.00 -1.53
CA MET A 17 7.59 11.42 -0.70
C MET A 17 7.30 12.68 0.11
N ARG A 18 6.17 13.35 -0.11
CA ARG A 18 5.74 14.48 0.71
C ARG A 18 4.83 14.08 1.87
N TYR A 19 4.43 12.81 1.93
CA TYR A 19 3.52 12.34 2.98
C TYR A 19 4.29 11.72 4.14
N THR A 20 3.72 11.85 5.33
CA THR A 20 4.16 11.10 6.50
C THR A 20 3.11 10.03 6.78
N PHE A 21 3.40 8.81 6.34
CA PHE A 21 2.50 7.67 6.58
C PHE A 21 2.69 7.11 7.98
N HIS A 22 3.94 7.13 8.45
CA HIS A 22 4.29 6.61 9.77
C HIS A 22 5.62 7.24 10.21
N PRO A 23 5.83 7.47 11.52
CA PRO A 23 7.09 8.07 12.00
C PRO A 23 8.35 7.28 11.65
N THR A 24 8.22 5.96 11.47
CA THR A 24 9.38 5.10 11.17
C THR A 24 9.65 4.96 9.68
N GLN A 25 8.93 5.66 8.83
CA GLN A 25 9.00 5.45 7.38
C GLN A 25 10.36 5.81 6.80
N GLN A 26 10.73 5.05 5.77
CA GLN A 26 11.91 5.33 4.95
C GLN A 26 11.51 5.19 3.49
N PHE A 27 12.02 6.07 2.64
CA PHE A 27 11.78 6.02 1.20
C PHE A 27 13.06 5.58 0.49
N ILE A 28 12.91 4.65 -0.46
CA ILE A 28 14.01 4.20 -1.31
C ILE A 28 13.59 4.45 -2.75
N LYS A 29 14.32 5.33 -3.44
CA LYS A 29 14.06 5.60 -4.85
C LYS A 29 14.70 4.50 -5.69
N ASN A 30 13.90 3.84 -6.50
CA ASN A 30 14.35 2.77 -7.37
C ASN A 30 14.76 3.32 -8.74
N SER A 31 15.58 2.57 -9.47
CA SER A 31 16.11 3.03 -10.76
C SER A 31 15.04 3.21 -11.84
N ASP A 32 13.89 2.56 -11.69
CA ASP A 32 12.77 2.67 -12.63
C ASP A 32 11.81 3.82 -12.29
N GLY A 33 12.14 4.64 -11.30
CA GLY A 33 11.31 5.76 -10.88
C GLY A 33 10.29 5.42 -9.81
N THR A 34 10.11 4.15 -9.49
CA THR A 34 9.23 3.77 -8.37
C THR A 34 9.90 4.10 -7.03
N VAL A 35 9.09 4.10 -5.97
CA VAL A 35 9.60 4.35 -4.62
C VAL A 35 9.15 3.21 -3.72
N THR A 36 10.10 2.63 -3.00
CA THR A 36 9.81 1.67 -1.94
C THR A 36 9.62 2.43 -0.64
N ILE A 37 8.54 2.13 0.07
CA ILE A 37 8.22 2.74 1.37
C ILE A 37 8.34 1.65 2.42
N LYS A 38 9.25 1.83 3.37
CA LYS A 38 9.44 0.89 4.47
C LYS A 38 9.07 1.53 5.78
N MET A 39 8.45 0.75 6.66
CA MET A 39 8.08 1.22 7.99
C MET A 39 7.90 0.03 8.94
N ARG A 40 7.87 0.31 10.23
CA ARG A 40 7.50 -0.69 11.23
C ARG A 40 6.13 -0.30 11.80
N ALA A 41 5.14 -1.12 11.53
CA ALA A 41 3.77 -0.76 11.87
C ALA A 41 2.88 -2.00 12.00
N ASP A 42 1.71 -1.79 12.59
CA ASP A 42 0.64 -2.77 12.70
C ASP A 42 -0.60 -2.26 11.95
N GLY A 43 -1.68 -3.05 11.97
CA GLY A 43 -2.94 -2.60 11.41
C GLY A 43 -3.06 -2.83 9.92
N PHE A 44 -2.94 -4.08 9.50
CA PHE A 44 -2.97 -4.41 8.07
C PHE A 44 -4.30 -4.09 7.40
N LYS A 45 -5.40 -4.24 8.13
CA LYS A 45 -6.72 -3.93 7.59
C LYS A 45 -6.86 -2.43 7.32
N GLU A 46 -6.46 -1.62 8.28
CA GLU A 46 -6.50 -0.16 8.15
C GLU A 46 -5.57 0.32 7.05
N MET A 47 -4.36 -0.27 6.95
CA MET A 47 -3.43 0.05 5.88
C MET A 47 -4.04 -0.25 4.52
N SER A 48 -4.70 -1.40 4.38
CA SER A 48 -5.31 -1.81 3.12
C SER A 48 -6.35 -0.80 2.67
N TRP A 49 -7.23 -0.38 3.57
CA TRP A 49 -8.23 0.64 3.26
C TRP A 49 -7.58 1.96 2.87
N TYR A 50 -6.53 2.35 3.57
CA TYR A 50 -5.79 3.56 3.23
C TYR A 50 -5.17 3.47 1.84
N LEU A 51 -4.56 2.32 1.52
CA LEU A 51 -3.89 2.13 0.23
C LEU A 51 -4.87 2.20 -0.95
N PHE A 52 -6.12 1.80 -0.75
CA PHE A 52 -7.13 1.90 -1.82
C PHE A 52 -7.37 3.36 -2.26
N GLN A 53 -7.10 4.33 -1.39
CA GLN A 53 -7.25 5.75 -1.73
C GLN A 53 -6.27 6.21 -2.80
N TRP A 54 -5.21 5.45 -3.03
CA TRP A 54 -4.21 5.75 -4.05
C TRP A 54 -4.52 5.08 -5.39
N SER A 55 -5.71 4.50 -5.53
CA SER A 55 -6.20 3.93 -6.80
C SER A 55 -5.27 2.88 -7.39
N GLY A 56 -4.66 2.07 -6.54
CA GLY A 56 -3.73 1.03 -6.97
C GLY A 56 -2.33 1.52 -7.28
N LYS A 57 -2.05 2.81 -7.09
CA LYS A 57 -0.72 3.38 -7.36
C LYS A 57 0.30 3.07 -6.28
N ILE A 58 -0.16 2.73 -5.08
CA ILE A 58 0.70 2.23 -4.01
C ILE A 58 0.19 0.85 -3.64
N LYS A 59 1.08 -0.15 -3.69
CA LYS A 59 0.72 -1.54 -3.44
C LYS A 59 1.53 -2.08 -2.28
N PRO A 60 0.93 -2.98 -1.47
CA PRO A 60 1.69 -3.64 -0.41
C PRO A 60 2.60 -4.71 -1.01
N VAL A 61 3.81 -4.83 -0.46
CA VAL A 61 4.81 -5.80 -0.90
C VAL A 61 5.10 -6.82 0.20
N ALA A 62 5.16 -6.37 1.45
CA ALA A 62 5.48 -7.22 2.60
C ALA A 62 4.88 -6.61 3.87
N PRO A 63 4.60 -7.40 4.88
CA PRO A 63 4.75 -8.85 4.91
C PRO A 63 3.64 -9.57 4.14
N VAL A 64 3.77 -10.87 3.98
CA VAL A 64 2.77 -11.65 3.21
C VAL A 64 1.37 -11.53 3.82
N GLU A 65 1.27 -11.39 5.13
CA GLU A 65 0.01 -11.21 5.82
C GLU A 65 -0.71 -9.92 5.38
N LEU A 66 0.05 -8.85 5.20
CA LEU A 66 -0.51 -7.60 4.69
C LEU A 66 -1.00 -7.76 3.25
N VAL A 67 -0.19 -8.37 2.41
CA VAL A 67 -0.55 -8.60 1.00
C VAL A 67 -1.83 -9.44 0.91
N SER A 68 -1.92 -10.48 1.73
CA SER A 68 -3.09 -11.34 1.77
C SER A 68 -4.34 -10.59 2.23
N THR A 69 -4.22 -9.77 3.27
CA THR A 69 -5.33 -8.94 3.77
C THR A 69 -5.80 -7.96 2.70
N TYR A 70 -4.87 -7.27 2.07
CA TYR A 70 -5.16 -6.30 1.01
C TYR A 70 -5.90 -6.97 -0.16
N ASN A 71 -5.38 -8.09 -0.64
CA ASN A 71 -5.98 -8.80 -1.77
C ASN A 71 -7.35 -9.36 -1.42
N GLY A 72 -7.54 -9.84 -0.18
CA GLY A 72 -8.83 -10.35 0.27
C GLY A 72 -9.91 -9.28 0.29
N ILE A 73 -9.59 -8.10 0.81
CA ILE A 73 -10.54 -6.98 0.84
C ILE A 73 -10.86 -6.51 -0.58
N LEU A 74 -9.83 -6.38 -1.42
CA LEU A 74 -10.01 -5.94 -2.81
C LEU A 74 -10.91 -6.90 -3.58
N LYS A 75 -10.71 -8.20 -3.39
CA LYS A 75 -11.54 -9.22 -4.02
C LYS A 75 -13.00 -9.10 -3.59
N ASP A 76 -13.24 -8.88 -2.30
CA ASP A 76 -14.58 -8.70 -1.78
C ASP A 76 -15.26 -7.47 -2.36
N ILE A 77 -14.53 -6.36 -2.49
CA ILE A 77 -15.06 -5.14 -3.09
C ILE A 77 -15.49 -5.39 -4.53
N ILE A 78 -14.66 -6.08 -5.31
CA ILE A 78 -14.95 -6.39 -6.71
C ILE A 78 -16.19 -7.28 -6.82
N LEU A 79 -16.26 -8.33 -6.00
CA LEU A 79 -17.41 -9.25 -6.02
C LEU A 79 -18.69 -8.54 -5.63
N ASN A 80 -18.65 -7.71 -4.60
CA ASN A 80 -19.84 -6.97 -4.16
C ASN A 80 -20.27 -5.93 -5.19
N SER A 81 -19.33 -5.30 -5.87
CA SER A 81 -19.65 -4.36 -6.95
C SER A 81 -20.37 -5.05 -8.09
N GLN A 82 -19.96 -6.28 -8.43
CA GLN A 82 -20.60 -7.05 -9.50
C GLN A 82 -21.96 -7.58 -9.09
N SER A 83 -22.08 -8.03 -7.84
CA SER A 83 -23.35 -8.59 -7.35
C SER A 83 -24.39 -7.54 -7.03
N GLY A 84 -24.01 -6.29 -6.97
CA GLY A 84 -24.93 -5.17 -6.71
C GLY A 84 -25.77 -4.78 -7.90
N LYS A 85 -25.69 -5.52 -8.96
CA LYS A 85 -26.52 -5.28 -10.17
C LYS A 85 -27.92 -5.88 -10.00
#